data_94b3ecdce77ffc09fa95f50824fa8539
#
_entry.id   94b3ecdce77ffc09fa95f50824fa8539
#
_cell.length_a   1.000
_cell.length_b   1.000
_cell.length_c   1.000
_cell.angle_alpha   90.00
_cell.angle_beta   90.00
_cell.angle_gamma   90.00
#
_symmetry.space_group_name_H-M   'P 1'
#
loop_
_entity.id
_entity.type
_entity.pdbx_description
1 polymer ?
#
loop_
_entity_poly.entity_id
_entity_poly.type
_entity_poly.pdbx_seq_one_letter_code
_entity_poly.pdbx_strand_id
1 'polypeptide(L)'
;MEAYPQPFDLVAPILEFISEHPEVDFGSPGYLVHFVERFYHQGYEDLLMEVVGKKPTLHNIWMLHRCCNDNDPNLVWQIQALVGELKKDKTLDSQVRSMIEDLNW
;
A
#
# COMPACT_ATOMS: atom_id res chain seq x y z
N MET A 1 3.58 -4.33 32.87
CA MET A 1 3.32 -4.48 31.95
C MET A 1 4.23 -4.30 30.92
N GLU A 2 4.21 -4.73 29.97
CA GLU A 2 5.07 -4.79 28.98
C GLU A 2 5.04 -3.67 28.13
N ALA A 3 6.06 -3.03 27.93
CA ALA A 3 6.18 -1.80 27.20
C ALA A 3 6.51 -2.00 25.72
N TYR A 4 6.65 -3.23 25.29
CA TYR A 4 7.05 -3.47 23.91
C TYR A 4 5.86 -3.42 22.98
N PRO A 5 5.97 -2.72 21.84
CA PRO A 5 4.89 -2.72 20.86
C PRO A 5 4.70 -4.11 20.27
N GLN A 6 3.48 -4.45 19.94
CA GLN A 6 3.22 -5.66 19.19
C GLN A 6 3.79 -5.53 17.78
N PRO A 7 4.19 -6.62 17.12
CA PRO A 7 4.70 -6.52 15.76
C PRO A 7 3.77 -5.80 14.81
N PHE A 8 2.45 -5.99 14.95
CA PHE A 8 1.48 -5.30 14.11
C PHE A 8 1.55 -3.78 14.29
N ASP A 9 1.94 -3.31 15.47
CA ASP A 9 2.01 -1.87 15.74
C ASP A 9 3.08 -1.18 14.89
N LEU A 10 3.99 -1.94 14.28
CA LEU A 10 5.01 -1.38 13.41
C LEU A 10 4.53 -1.19 11.97
N VAL A 11 3.37 -1.76 11.62
CA VAL A 11 2.88 -1.74 10.24
C VAL A 11 2.62 -0.30 9.78
N ALA A 12 1.85 0.47 10.56
CA ALA A 12 1.53 1.85 10.17
C ALA A 12 2.78 2.72 10.05
N PRO A 13 3.71 2.72 11.02
CA PRO A 13 4.95 3.50 10.87
C PRO A 13 5.78 3.09 9.66
N ILE A 14 5.83 1.79 9.36
CA ILE A 14 6.59 1.31 8.19
C ILE A 14 5.94 1.80 6.89
N LEU A 15 4.62 1.71 6.80
CA LEU A 15 3.90 2.19 5.61
C LEU A 15 4.10 3.68 5.43
N GLU A 16 4.06 4.46 6.51
CA GLU A 16 4.31 5.89 6.45
C GLU A 16 5.75 6.18 6.00
N PHE A 17 6.71 5.43 6.54
CA PHE A 17 8.11 5.59 6.16
C PHE A 17 8.31 5.35 4.66
N ILE A 18 7.74 4.27 4.14
CA ILE A 18 7.85 3.94 2.72
C ILE A 18 7.22 5.06 1.87
N SER A 19 6.08 5.58 2.30
CA SER A 19 5.37 6.62 1.56
C SER A 19 6.09 7.96 1.59
N GLU A 20 6.85 8.24 2.66
CA GLU A 20 7.59 9.50 2.80
C GLU A 20 8.94 9.47 2.11
N HIS A 21 9.39 8.29 1.69
CA HIS A 21 10.68 8.12 1.03
C HIS A 21 10.53 7.40 -0.30
N PRO A 22 9.74 7.98 -1.23
CA PRO A 22 9.46 7.31 -2.50
C PRO A 22 10.67 7.14 -3.39
N GLU A 23 11.73 7.92 -3.13
CA GLU A 23 12.96 7.85 -3.92
C GLU A 23 13.89 6.72 -3.48
N VAL A 24 13.62 6.11 -2.31
CA VAL A 24 14.48 5.07 -1.77
C VAL A 24 14.07 3.71 -2.32
N ASP A 25 15.06 2.91 -2.72
CA ASP A 25 14.83 1.55 -3.16
C ASP A 25 14.91 0.63 -1.95
N PHE A 26 13.76 0.05 -1.55
CA PHE A 26 13.67 -0.84 -0.41
C PHE A 26 13.86 -2.31 -0.80
N GLY A 27 14.28 -2.55 -2.02
CA GLY A 27 14.34 -3.90 -2.58
C GLY A 27 13.04 -4.23 -3.29
N SER A 28 12.97 -5.39 -3.91
CA SER A 28 11.80 -5.76 -4.67
C SER A 28 11.42 -7.20 -4.38
N PRO A 29 10.63 -7.47 -3.35
CA PRO A 29 9.87 -6.53 -2.51
C PRO A 29 10.63 -5.97 -1.30
N GLY A 30 11.72 -6.58 -0.84
CA GLY A 30 12.49 -6.11 0.29
C GLY A 30 11.93 -6.51 1.65
N TYR A 31 12.75 -6.30 2.68
CA TYR A 31 12.41 -6.75 4.04
C TYR A 31 11.20 -6.04 4.62
N LEU A 32 11.10 -4.73 4.39
CA LEU A 32 9.98 -3.97 4.97
C LEU A 32 8.65 -4.39 4.38
N VAL A 33 8.62 -4.60 3.07
CA VAL A 33 7.39 -5.04 2.40
C VAL A 33 7.01 -6.43 2.88
N HIS A 34 7.97 -7.36 2.93
CA HIS A 34 7.69 -8.70 3.41
C HIS A 34 7.20 -8.70 4.85
N PHE A 35 7.78 -7.83 5.69
CA PHE A 35 7.36 -7.76 7.08
C PHE A 35 5.90 -7.37 7.19
N VAL A 36 5.47 -6.30 6.51
CA VAL A 36 4.08 -5.85 6.62
C VAL A 36 3.12 -6.81 5.95
N GLU A 37 3.56 -7.51 4.91
CA GLU A 37 2.70 -8.48 4.22
C GLU A 37 2.37 -9.70 5.09
N ARG A 38 3.10 -9.92 6.17
CA ARG A 38 2.76 -10.97 7.13
C ARG A 38 1.42 -10.74 7.81
N PHE A 39 0.90 -9.51 7.72
CA PHE A 39 -0.35 -9.13 8.38
C PHE A 39 -1.53 -9.06 7.41
N TYR A 40 -1.44 -9.74 6.28
CA TYR A 40 -2.59 -9.92 5.41
C TYR A 40 -3.74 -10.51 6.21
N HIS A 41 -4.93 -9.97 5.99
CA HIS A 41 -6.17 -10.38 6.68
C HIS A 41 -6.17 -10.04 8.18
N GLN A 42 -5.18 -9.26 8.64
CA GLN A 42 -5.10 -8.84 10.03
C GLN A 42 -5.13 -7.32 10.17
N GLY A 43 -5.49 -6.61 9.09
CA GLY A 43 -5.60 -5.16 9.11
C GLY A 43 -4.54 -4.43 8.28
N TYR A 44 -3.57 -5.15 7.75
CA TYR A 44 -2.54 -4.53 6.90
C TYR A 44 -3.18 -3.83 5.70
N GLU A 45 -4.10 -4.49 5.03
CA GLU A 45 -4.73 -3.96 3.82
C GLU A 45 -5.46 -2.65 4.09
N ASP A 46 -6.15 -2.56 5.22
CA ASP A 46 -6.86 -1.34 5.59
C ASP A 46 -5.90 -0.18 5.82
N LEU A 47 -4.80 -0.45 6.52
CA LEU A 47 -3.78 0.58 6.77
C LEU A 47 -3.12 1.00 5.46
N LEU A 48 -2.84 0.05 4.58
CA LEU A 48 -2.22 0.36 3.30
C LEU A 48 -3.15 1.23 2.45
N MET A 49 -4.44 0.91 2.39
CA MET A 49 -5.39 1.71 1.63
C MET A 49 -5.49 3.13 2.19
N GLU A 50 -5.43 3.29 3.51
CA GLU A 50 -5.45 4.59 4.13
C GLU A 50 -4.23 5.42 3.72
N VAL A 51 -3.04 4.81 3.76
CA VAL A 51 -1.81 5.50 3.39
C VAL A 51 -1.81 5.87 1.90
N VAL A 52 -2.25 4.95 1.05
CA VAL A 52 -2.33 5.21 -0.39
C VAL A 52 -3.31 6.36 -0.66
N GLY A 53 -4.42 6.39 0.04
CA GLY A 53 -5.40 7.46 -0.14
C GLY A 53 -4.86 8.82 0.24
N LYS A 54 -3.98 8.88 1.24
CA LYS A 54 -3.38 10.13 1.68
C LYS A 54 -2.22 10.58 0.82
N LYS A 55 -1.35 9.63 0.43
CA LYS A 55 -0.14 9.96 -0.31
C LYS A 55 0.26 8.79 -1.20
N PRO A 56 -0.34 8.68 -2.39
CA PRO A 56 0.02 7.60 -3.30
C PRO A 56 1.44 7.78 -3.83
N THR A 57 2.21 6.69 -3.81
CA THR A 57 3.58 6.66 -4.32
C THR A 57 3.76 5.40 -5.15
N LEU A 58 4.85 5.34 -5.92
CA LEU A 58 5.12 4.15 -6.72
C LEU A 58 5.20 2.90 -5.85
N HIS A 59 5.87 3.00 -4.69
CA HIS A 59 6.02 1.85 -3.79
C HIS A 59 4.68 1.39 -3.24
N ASN A 60 3.87 2.32 -2.69
CA ASN A 60 2.64 1.89 -2.04
C ASN A 60 1.56 1.47 -3.03
N ILE A 61 1.56 2.03 -4.24
CA ILE A 61 0.66 1.55 -5.31
C ILE A 61 1.03 0.12 -5.70
N TRP A 62 2.32 -0.15 -5.84
CA TRP A 62 2.78 -1.50 -6.15
C TRP A 62 2.38 -2.49 -5.06
N MET A 63 2.55 -2.10 -3.78
CA MET A 63 2.13 -2.93 -2.65
C MET A 63 0.61 -3.18 -2.68
N LEU A 64 -0.16 -2.16 -3.02
CA LEU A 64 -1.61 -2.29 -3.13
C LEU A 64 -1.97 -3.29 -4.23
N HIS A 65 -1.28 -3.23 -5.36
CA HIS A 65 -1.52 -4.18 -6.44
C HIS A 65 -1.22 -5.61 -6.02
N ARG A 66 -0.19 -5.81 -5.20
CA ARG A 66 0.12 -7.14 -4.67
C ARG A 66 -1.04 -7.69 -3.84
N CYS A 67 -1.80 -6.82 -3.17
CA CYS A 67 -2.97 -7.26 -2.41
C CYS A 67 -4.08 -7.80 -3.32
N CYS A 68 -4.11 -7.39 -4.57
CA CYS A 68 -5.11 -7.87 -5.53
C CYS A 68 -4.87 -9.32 -5.94
N ASN A 69 -3.71 -9.88 -5.62
CA ASN A 69 -3.44 -11.28 -5.89
C ASN A 69 -4.11 -12.20 -4.88
N ASP A 70 -4.68 -11.63 -3.82
CA ASP A 70 -5.44 -12.38 -2.85
C ASP A 70 -6.79 -12.73 -3.46
N ASN A 71 -7.34 -13.86 -3.07
CA ASN A 71 -8.61 -14.33 -3.59
C ASN A 71 -9.82 -13.81 -2.81
N ASP A 72 -9.69 -12.65 -2.16
CA ASP A 72 -10.78 -12.04 -1.43
C ASP A 72 -11.50 -11.02 -2.32
N PRO A 73 -12.67 -11.36 -2.88
CA PRO A 73 -13.36 -10.43 -3.80
C PRO A 73 -13.80 -9.13 -3.15
N ASN A 74 -14.08 -9.13 -1.84
CA ASN A 74 -14.43 -7.89 -1.14
C ASN A 74 -13.25 -6.95 -1.07
N LEU A 75 -12.06 -7.48 -0.79
CA LEU A 75 -10.85 -6.68 -0.76
C LEU A 75 -10.54 -6.11 -2.13
N VAL A 76 -10.61 -6.96 -3.16
CA VAL A 76 -10.33 -6.51 -4.54
C VAL A 76 -11.29 -5.41 -4.92
N TRP A 77 -12.58 -5.53 -4.58
CA TRP A 77 -13.57 -4.51 -4.87
C TRP A 77 -13.22 -3.18 -4.20
N GLN A 78 -12.80 -3.22 -2.93
CA GLN A 78 -12.41 -2.02 -2.21
C GLN A 78 -11.19 -1.35 -2.84
N ILE A 79 -10.21 -2.15 -3.25
CA ILE A 79 -9.00 -1.64 -3.90
C ILE A 79 -9.36 -0.99 -5.24
N GLN A 80 -10.23 -1.63 -6.02
CA GLN A 80 -10.65 -1.08 -7.30
C GLN A 80 -11.38 0.25 -7.12
N ALA A 81 -12.18 0.37 -6.06
CA ALA A 81 -12.87 1.63 -5.76
C ALA A 81 -11.87 2.73 -5.43
N LEU A 82 -10.86 2.43 -4.63
CA LEU A 82 -9.82 3.40 -4.30
C LEU A 82 -9.03 3.82 -5.54
N VAL A 83 -8.64 2.86 -6.37
CA VAL A 83 -7.92 3.14 -7.61
C VAL A 83 -8.76 4.02 -8.53
N GLY A 84 -10.05 3.76 -8.61
CA GLY A 84 -10.97 4.59 -9.39
C GLY A 84 -10.98 6.04 -8.92
N GLU A 85 -10.95 6.26 -7.61
CA GLU A 85 -10.88 7.60 -7.06
C GLU A 85 -9.54 8.27 -7.37
N LEU A 86 -8.44 7.52 -7.28
CA LEU A 86 -7.13 8.06 -7.60
C LEU A 86 -7.02 8.48 -9.05
N LYS A 87 -7.63 7.73 -9.95
CA LYS A 87 -7.62 8.07 -11.38
C LYS A 87 -8.33 9.39 -11.68
N LYS A 88 -9.25 9.80 -10.82
CA LYS A 88 -9.98 11.06 -10.98
C LYS A 88 -9.22 12.26 -10.42
N ASP A 89 -8.18 12.03 -9.65
CA ASP A 89 -7.43 13.10 -9.00
C ASP A 89 -6.47 13.74 -9.99
N LYS A 90 -6.75 14.98 -10.35
CA LYS A 90 -5.95 15.71 -11.35
C LYS A 90 -4.61 16.17 -10.80
N THR A 91 -4.44 16.13 -9.49
CA THR A 91 -3.18 16.54 -8.85
C THR A 91 -2.22 15.38 -8.68
N LEU A 92 -2.64 14.17 -9.05
CA LEU A 92 -1.84 12.97 -8.90
C LEU A 92 -0.56 13.07 -9.72
N ASP A 93 0.57 12.66 -9.11
CA ASP A 93 1.84 12.64 -9.81
C ASP A 93 1.75 11.81 -11.09
N SER A 94 2.37 12.30 -12.17
CA SER A 94 2.23 11.67 -13.49
C SER A 94 2.83 10.25 -13.52
N GLN A 95 3.92 10.02 -12.79
CA GLN A 95 4.52 8.69 -12.74
C GLN A 95 3.63 7.71 -12.00
N VAL A 96 3.01 8.15 -10.91
CA VAL A 96 2.07 7.33 -10.15
C VAL A 96 0.85 7.02 -11.01
N ARG A 97 0.32 8.03 -11.71
CA ARG A 97 -0.82 7.84 -12.59
C ARG A 97 -0.51 6.82 -13.69
N SER A 98 0.66 6.94 -14.29
CA SER A 98 1.08 6.03 -15.35
C SER A 98 1.16 4.59 -14.82
N MET A 99 1.71 4.41 -13.63
CA MET A 99 1.79 3.09 -13.01
C MET A 99 0.41 2.51 -12.76
N ILE A 100 -0.51 3.33 -12.23
CA ILE A 100 -1.88 2.88 -11.98
C ILE A 100 -2.54 2.41 -13.27
N GLU A 101 -2.34 3.16 -14.36
CA GLU A 101 -2.96 2.83 -15.63
C GLU A 101 -2.34 1.59 -16.28
N ASP A 102 -1.05 1.34 -16.02
CA ASP A 102 -0.36 0.20 -16.58
C ASP A 102 -0.65 -1.11 -15.84
N LEU A 103 -1.02 -1.03 -14.57
CA LEU A 103 -1.30 -2.22 -13.79
C LEU A 103 -2.71 -2.72 -14.05
N ASN A 104 -2.87 -4.03 -13.98
CA ASN A 104 -4.16 -4.67 -14.19
C ASN A 104 -4.85 -4.86 -12.84
N TRP A 105 -5.81 -4.03 -12.57
CA TRP A 105 -6.58 -4.07 -11.31
C TRP A 105 -7.87 -4.93 -11.46
#